data_1c577e28958834a0bec63575aa01c2a3
#
_entry.id   1c577e28958834a0bec63575aa01c2a3
#
_cell.length_a   1.000
_cell.length_b   1.000
_cell.length_c   1.000
_cell.angle_alpha   90.00
_cell.angle_beta   90.00
_cell.angle_gamma   90.00
#
_symmetry.space_group_name_H-M   'P 1'
#
loop_
_entity.id
_entity.type
_entity.pdbx_description
1 polymer ?
#
loop_
_entity_poly.entity_id
_entity_poly.type
_entity_poly.pdbx_seq_one_letter_code
_entity_poly.pdbx_strand_id
1 'polypeptide(L)'
;MIKFEQIEVWGIKHAIRGMRNPLNSWERSDTVFDGDKMCLGENDIDLMTRLIRGGAPHRKFLRQIFVSVDITAPLYWWKEFDTYKVGTTANSCSTMHKIHAKEFELEDFSTEHLSPLSFSALRNLIDVMNLEREHYIAC
;
A
#
# COMPACT_ATOMS: atom_id res chain seq x y z
N MET A 1 -10.00 10.00 0.20
CA MET A 1 -10.21 8.53 -0.04
C MET A 1 -8.85 7.87 -0.19
N ILE A 2 -8.67 6.65 0.34
CA ILE A 2 -7.42 5.88 0.17
C ILE A 2 -7.62 4.93 -1.01
N LYS A 3 -6.64 4.87 -1.94
CA LYS A 3 -6.64 3.96 -3.09
C LYS A 3 -5.39 3.08 -3.05
N PHE A 4 -5.54 1.83 -3.47
CA PHE A 4 -4.47 0.87 -3.66
C PHE A 4 -4.53 0.37 -5.10
N GLU A 5 -3.45 0.58 -5.86
CA GLU A 5 -3.37 0.27 -7.29
C GLU A 5 -2.06 -0.46 -7.59
N GLN A 6 -1.95 -1.09 -8.75
CA GLN A 6 -0.75 -1.80 -9.20
C GLN A 6 -0.20 -2.79 -8.16
N ILE A 7 -1.09 -3.57 -7.55
CA ILE A 7 -0.71 -4.51 -6.49
C ILE A 7 -0.05 -5.74 -7.12
N GLU A 8 1.20 -5.98 -6.75
CA GLU A 8 1.92 -7.20 -7.08
C GLU A 8 2.45 -7.88 -5.83
N VAL A 9 2.42 -9.21 -5.81
CA VAL A 9 2.83 -10.02 -4.67
C VAL A 9 3.78 -11.12 -5.12
N TRP A 10 4.97 -11.17 -4.52
CA TRP A 10 5.99 -12.16 -4.84
C TRP A 10 6.38 -12.98 -3.62
N GLY A 11 6.95 -14.15 -3.88
CA GLY A 11 7.56 -14.98 -2.85
C GLY A 11 6.61 -15.90 -2.10
N ILE A 12 5.31 -15.89 -2.37
CA ILE A 12 4.33 -16.73 -1.66
C ILE A 12 4.69 -18.23 -1.78
N LYS A 13 5.06 -18.71 -2.96
CA LYS A 13 5.49 -20.10 -3.18
C LYS A 13 6.69 -20.48 -2.28
N HIS A 14 7.65 -19.58 -2.17
CA HIS A 14 8.83 -19.78 -1.32
C HIS A 14 8.49 -19.70 0.16
N ALA A 15 7.58 -18.81 0.55
CA ALA A 15 7.08 -18.70 1.92
C ALA A 15 6.37 -19.97 2.37
N ILE A 16 5.48 -20.53 1.52
CA ILE A 16 4.79 -21.81 1.79
C ILE A 16 5.78 -22.95 1.93
N ARG A 17 6.75 -23.06 1.02
CA ARG A 17 7.81 -24.05 1.15
C ARG A 17 8.63 -23.85 2.43
N GLY A 18 9.00 -22.60 2.72
CA GLY A 18 9.82 -22.23 3.88
C GLY A 18 9.16 -22.54 5.22
N MET A 19 7.83 -22.37 5.35
CA MET A 19 7.13 -22.69 6.60
C MET A 19 7.07 -24.20 6.90
N ARG A 20 7.27 -25.05 5.88
CA ARG A 20 7.28 -26.51 6.02
C ARG A 20 8.67 -27.10 6.28
N ASN A 21 9.73 -26.32 6.08
CA ASN A 21 11.13 -26.76 6.28
C ASN A 21 11.40 -27.33 7.70
N PRO A 22 10.94 -26.72 8.80
CA PRO A 22 11.29 -27.19 10.15
C PRO A 22 10.89 -28.64 10.44
N LEU A 23 9.86 -29.15 9.79
CA LEU A 23 9.35 -30.50 9.98
C LEU A 23 9.46 -31.37 8.72
N ASN A 24 10.19 -30.92 7.70
CA ASN A 24 10.33 -31.59 6.40
C ASN A 24 8.97 -32.06 5.82
N SER A 25 7.93 -31.26 6.00
CA SER A 25 6.54 -31.65 5.68
C SER A 25 6.05 -31.12 4.32
N TRP A 26 6.98 -31.04 3.33
CA TRP A 26 6.66 -30.50 2.00
C TRP A 26 5.60 -31.29 1.25
N GLU A 27 5.56 -32.61 1.44
CA GLU A 27 4.56 -33.49 0.84
C GLU A 27 3.13 -33.23 1.32
N ARG A 28 2.97 -32.50 2.43
CA ARG A 28 1.66 -32.09 2.96
C ARG A 28 1.16 -30.78 2.36
N SER A 29 1.99 -30.15 1.49
CA SER A 29 1.58 -28.91 0.81
C SER A 29 0.53 -29.25 -0.24
N ASP A 30 -0.59 -28.58 -0.17
CA ASP A 30 -1.75 -28.76 -1.06
C ASP A 30 -2.12 -27.49 -1.84
N THR A 31 -1.26 -26.45 -1.78
CA THR A 31 -1.40 -25.25 -2.57
C THR A 31 -0.98 -25.53 -4.01
N VAL A 32 -1.82 -25.16 -4.98
CA VAL A 32 -1.59 -25.31 -6.39
C VAL A 32 -1.27 -23.95 -7.01
N PHE A 33 -0.24 -23.95 -7.87
CA PHE A 33 0.14 -22.79 -8.67
C PHE A 33 -0.04 -23.14 -10.14
N ASP A 34 -0.84 -22.38 -10.86
CA ASP A 34 -1.09 -22.52 -12.29
C ASP A 34 -0.85 -21.16 -12.98
N GLY A 35 0.37 -20.99 -13.52
CA GLY A 35 0.83 -19.69 -14.01
C GLY A 35 0.76 -18.63 -12.91
N ASP A 36 0.01 -17.56 -13.16
CA ASP A 36 -0.20 -16.45 -12.22
C ASP A 36 -1.33 -16.71 -11.20
N LYS A 37 -2.04 -17.84 -11.36
CA LYS A 37 -3.12 -18.21 -10.44
C LYS A 37 -2.59 -19.06 -9.30
N MET A 38 -3.08 -18.76 -8.11
CA MET A 38 -2.78 -19.52 -6.90
C MET A 38 -4.07 -19.96 -6.24
N CYS A 39 -4.16 -21.25 -5.94
CA CYS A 39 -5.22 -21.81 -5.11
C CYS A 39 -4.59 -22.34 -3.83
N LEU A 40 -4.79 -21.64 -2.72
CA LEU A 40 -4.30 -22.04 -1.41
C LEU A 40 -5.04 -23.28 -0.93
N GLY A 41 -4.28 -24.31 -0.54
CA GLY A 41 -4.80 -25.53 0.03
C GLY A 41 -5.10 -25.41 1.53
N GLU A 42 -6.04 -26.21 2.02
CA GLU A 42 -6.50 -26.16 3.41
C GLU A 42 -5.38 -26.49 4.41
N ASN A 43 -4.50 -27.47 4.08
CA ASN A 43 -3.36 -27.84 4.92
C ASN A 43 -2.34 -26.71 5.06
N ASP A 44 -2.12 -25.95 3.99
CA ASP A 44 -1.23 -24.80 4.01
C ASP A 44 -1.85 -23.63 4.78
N ILE A 45 -3.13 -23.36 4.60
CA ILE A 45 -3.88 -22.33 5.35
C ILE A 45 -3.86 -22.63 6.84
N ASP A 46 -4.12 -23.88 7.25
CA ASP A 46 -4.09 -24.28 8.66
C ASP A 46 -2.70 -24.07 9.28
N LEU A 47 -1.66 -24.51 8.58
CA LEU A 47 -0.29 -24.31 9.05
C LEU A 47 0.07 -22.82 9.15
N MET A 48 -0.24 -22.02 8.13
CA MET A 48 -0.03 -20.56 8.17
C MET A 48 -0.72 -19.93 9.39
N THR A 49 -1.98 -20.29 9.60
CA THR A 49 -2.78 -19.74 10.70
C THR A 49 -2.16 -20.08 12.06
N ARG A 50 -1.73 -21.32 12.26
CA ARG A 50 -1.05 -21.74 13.48
C ARG A 50 0.27 -21.00 13.69
N LEU A 51 1.08 -20.84 12.65
CA LEU A 51 2.36 -20.14 12.72
C LEU A 51 2.17 -18.64 13.00
N ILE A 52 1.14 -18.01 12.41
CA ILE A 52 0.82 -16.59 12.67
C ILE A 52 0.41 -16.40 14.13
N ARG A 53 -0.45 -17.27 14.66
CA ARG A 53 -0.89 -17.25 16.06
C ARG A 53 0.23 -17.53 17.05
N GLY A 54 1.23 -18.32 16.63
CA GLY A 54 2.42 -18.64 17.45
C GLY A 54 3.40 -17.46 17.66
N GLY A 55 3.14 -16.32 17.05
CA GLY A 55 3.90 -15.09 17.27
C GLY A 55 5.13 -14.91 16.38
N ALA A 56 5.92 -13.89 16.67
CA ALA A 56 7.01 -13.41 15.80
C ALA A 56 8.04 -14.47 15.39
N PRO A 57 8.51 -15.40 16.25
CA PRO A 57 9.46 -16.44 15.85
C PRO A 57 8.89 -17.43 14.84
N HIS A 58 7.60 -17.71 14.93
CA HIS A 58 6.92 -18.71 14.09
C HIS A 58 6.45 -18.15 12.76
N ARG A 59 5.98 -16.90 12.73
CA ARG A 59 5.47 -16.23 11.51
C ARG A 59 6.55 -15.68 10.59
N LYS A 60 7.82 -16.06 10.76
CA LYS A 60 8.95 -15.55 9.96
C LYS A 60 8.84 -15.84 8.45
N PHE A 61 8.06 -16.86 8.04
CA PHE A 61 7.80 -17.16 6.64
C PHE A 61 7.16 -15.97 5.90
N LEU A 62 6.37 -15.12 6.59
CA LEU A 62 5.80 -13.91 6.01
C LEU A 62 6.85 -12.91 5.51
N ARG A 63 8.07 -12.95 6.05
CA ARG A 63 9.18 -12.09 5.62
C ARG A 63 9.73 -12.46 4.23
N GLN A 64 9.31 -13.58 3.66
CA GLN A 64 9.64 -14.00 2.30
C GLN A 64 8.63 -13.51 1.25
N ILE A 65 7.57 -12.85 1.70
CA ILE A 65 6.52 -12.30 0.84
C ILE A 65 6.79 -10.82 0.67
N PHE A 66 6.93 -10.38 -0.59
CA PHE A 66 7.09 -8.99 -0.97
C PHE A 66 5.80 -8.50 -1.62
N VAL A 67 5.40 -7.30 -1.29
CA VAL A 67 4.23 -6.63 -1.87
C VAL A 67 4.69 -5.30 -2.44
N SER A 68 4.40 -5.07 -3.72
CA SER A 68 4.48 -3.75 -4.35
C SER A 68 3.08 -3.21 -4.54
N VAL A 69 2.88 -1.93 -4.26
CA VAL A 69 1.58 -1.30 -4.36
C VAL A 69 1.73 0.21 -4.53
N ASP A 70 0.95 0.79 -5.42
CA ASP A 70 0.78 2.23 -5.50
C ASP A 70 -0.32 2.66 -4.53
N ILE A 71 0.00 3.60 -3.66
CA ILE A 71 -0.93 4.08 -2.64
C ILE A 71 -1.16 5.58 -2.83
N THR A 72 -2.42 5.94 -3.08
CA THR A 72 -2.88 7.33 -3.00
C THR A 72 -3.62 7.51 -1.69
N ALA A 73 -3.14 8.40 -0.84
CA ALA A 73 -3.72 8.64 0.48
C ALA A 73 -3.51 10.10 0.93
N PRO A 74 -4.35 10.62 1.83
CA PRO A 74 -4.15 11.94 2.43
C PRO A 74 -2.82 12.03 3.20
N LEU A 75 -2.26 13.23 3.28
CA LEU A 75 -0.96 13.46 3.91
C LEU A 75 -0.90 13.01 5.38
N TYR A 76 -2.01 13.15 6.12
CA TYR A 76 -2.07 12.69 7.51
C TYR A 76 -1.95 11.18 7.64
N TRP A 77 -2.45 10.40 6.65
CA TRP A 77 -2.31 8.95 6.61
C TRP A 77 -0.84 8.56 6.38
N TRP A 78 -0.16 9.25 5.47
CA TRP A 78 1.26 9.02 5.20
C TRP A 78 2.14 9.30 6.42
N LYS A 79 1.82 10.35 7.21
CA LYS A 79 2.56 10.64 8.44
C LYS A 79 2.51 9.50 9.45
N GLU A 80 1.39 8.81 9.55
CA GLU A 80 1.28 7.61 10.38
C GLU A 80 1.98 6.42 9.73
N PHE A 81 1.75 6.17 8.43
CA PHE A 81 2.33 5.04 7.71
C PHE A 81 3.87 5.10 7.70
N ASP A 82 4.47 6.26 7.59
CA ASP A 82 5.93 6.46 7.60
C ASP A 82 6.59 6.04 8.92
N THR A 83 5.84 5.77 9.97
CA THR A 83 6.36 5.20 11.22
C THR A 83 6.69 3.72 11.10
N TYR A 84 6.09 3.00 10.14
CA TYR A 84 6.31 1.57 9.86
C TYR A 84 7.49 1.36 8.91
N LYS A 85 8.71 1.55 9.42
CA LYS A 85 9.94 1.55 8.60
C LYS A 85 10.55 0.17 8.36
N VAL A 86 10.24 -0.81 9.19
CA VAL A 86 10.86 -2.13 9.11
C VAL A 86 10.28 -2.94 7.95
N GLY A 87 11.13 -3.24 6.96
CA GLY A 87 10.72 -3.99 5.78
C GLY A 87 9.86 -3.21 4.80
N THR A 88 9.78 -1.89 4.95
CA THR A 88 9.02 -1.00 4.06
C THR A 88 9.97 -0.04 3.35
N THR A 89 9.81 0.10 2.04
CA THR A 89 10.51 1.09 1.23
C THR A 89 9.47 1.91 0.49
N ALA A 90 9.46 3.22 0.70
CA ALA A 90 8.57 4.14 0.02
C ALA A 90 9.32 4.98 -1.01
N ASN A 91 8.76 5.08 -2.22
CA ASN A 91 9.16 6.04 -3.24
C ASN A 91 7.96 6.95 -3.49
N SER A 92 8.08 8.22 -3.13
CA SER A 92 6.99 9.18 -3.31
C SER A 92 7.22 10.09 -4.51
N CYS A 93 6.13 10.58 -5.10
CA CYS A 93 6.20 11.70 -6.01
C CYS A 93 6.68 12.94 -5.24
N SER A 94 7.71 13.62 -5.75
CA SER A 94 8.27 14.79 -5.09
C SER A 94 7.33 15.99 -5.22
N THR A 95 6.69 16.39 -4.13
CA THR A 95 5.89 17.63 -4.08
C THR A 95 6.76 18.87 -4.35
N MET A 96 7.99 18.88 -3.88
CA MET A 96 8.91 20.00 -4.08
C MET A 96 9.22 20.25 -5.58
N HIS A 97 9.29 19.19 -6.40
CA HIS A 97 9.64 19.30 -7.81
C HIS A 97 8.44 19.20 -8.75
N LYS A 98 7.30 18.75 -8.26
CA LYS A 98 6.15 18.42 -9.12
C LYS A 98 4.82 19.02 -8.68
N ILE A 99 4.79 19.79 -7.59
CA ILE A 99 3.54 20.37 -7.08
C ILE A 99 2.84 21.25 -8.11
N HIS A 100 3.63 21.93 -8.96
CA HIS A 100 3.14 22.83 -10.01
C HIS A 100 2.89 22.12 -11.35
N ALA A 101 3.14 20.79 -11.46
CA ALA A 101 3.10 20.09 -12.76
C ALA A 101 1.69 19.90 -13.29
N LYS A 102 0.68 19.89 -12.43
CA LYS A 102 -0.74 19.85 -12.81
C LYS A 102 -1.52 20.94 -12.08
N GLU A 103 -2.73 21.24 -12.56
CA GLU A 103 -3.69 22.07 -11.82
C GLU A 103 -4.14 21.35 -10.55
N PHE A 104 -4.46 22.14 -9.53
CA PHE A 104 -5.09 21.63 -8.31
C PHE A 104 -6.57 21.40 -8.57
N GLU A 105 -7.05 20.23 -8.17
CA GLU A 105 -8.43 19.81 -8.27
C GLU A 105 -9.02 19.52 -6.88
N LEU A 106 -10.34 19.49 -6.79
CA LEU A 106 -11.01 19.21 -5.51
C LEU A 106 -10.64 17.82 -4.97
N GLU A 107 -10.39 16.87 -5.86
CA GLU A 107 -10.02 15.49 -5.59
C GLU A 107 -8.62 15.35 -4.96
N ASP A 108 -7.78 16.38 -5.07
CA ASP A 108 -6.47 16.44 -4.39
C ASP A 108 -6.61 16.67 -2.88
N PHE A 109 -7.80 17.00 -2.41
CA PHE A 109 -8.08 17.36 -1.01
C PHE A 109 -9.07 16.38 -0.36
N SER A 110 -8.92 16.20 0.94
CA SER A 110 -9.87 15.41 1.75
C SER A 110 -11.10 16.28 2.05
N THR A 111 -12.25 15.91 1.53
CA THR A 111 -13.47 16.72 1.62
C THR A 111 -14.62 16.04 2.38
N GLU A 112 -14.42 14.80 2.85
CA GLU A 112 -15.47 13.90 3.35
C GLU A 112 -16.28 14.46 4.54
N HIS A 113 -15.69 15.40 5.30
CA HIS A 113 -16.31 15.94 6.52
C HIS A 113 -16.43 17.47 6.52
N LEU A 114 -16.31 18.10 5.34
CA LEU A 114 -16.42 19.55 5.24
C LEU A 114 -17.90 20.00 5.32
N SER A 115 -18.13 21.07 6.07
CA SER A 115 -19.41 21.77 6.00
C SER A 115 -19.58 22.44 4.63
N PRO A 116 -20.83 22.77 4.20
CA PRO A 116 -21.04 23.48 2.94
C PRO A 116 -20.24 24.78 2.81
N LEU A 117 -20.08 25.51 3.92
CA LEU A 117 -19.30 26.75 3.96
C LEU A 117 -17.82 26.47 3.74
N SER A 118 -17.26 25.48 4.44
CA SER A 118 -15.85 25.08 4.29
C SER A 118 -15.56 24.53 2.89
N PHE A 119 -16.50 23.79 2.32
CA PHE A 119 -16.39 23.28 0.95
C PHE A 119 -16.35 24.42 -0.07
N SER A 120 -17.21 25.44 0.07
CA SER A 120 -17.20 26.63 -0.80
C SER A 120 -15.89 27.43 -0.64
N ALA A 121 -15.40 27.57 0.58
CA ALA A 121 -14.11 28.24 0.83
C ALA A 121 -12.94 27.49 0.19
N LEU A 122 -12.93 26.15 0.28
CA LEU A 122 -11.90 25.31 -0.36
C LEU A 122 -11.92 25.48 -1.88
N ARG A 123 -13.08 25.50 -2.54
CA ARG A 123 -13.18 25.76 -3.98
C ARG A 123 -12.54 27.07 -4.38
N ASN A 124 -12.91 28.16 -3.69
CA ASN A 124 -12.31 29.47 -3.96
C ASN A 124 -10.77 29.46 -3.74
N LEU A 125 -10.31 28.72 -2.73
CA LEU A 125 -8.87 28.58 -2.49
C LEU A 125 -8.16 27.85 -3.62
N ILE A 126 -8.77 26.79 -4.17
CA ILE A 126 -8.22 26.04 -5.31
C ILE A 126 -8.09 26.95 -6.54
N ASP A 127 -9.09 27.79 -6.81
CA ASP A 127 -9.04 28.76 -7.92
C ASP A 127 -7.85 29.73 -7.74
N VAL A 128 -7.66 30.26 -6.51
CA VAL A 128 -6.52 31.13 -6.19
C VAL A 128 -5.20 30.39 -6.34
N MET A 129 -5.10 29.15 -5.85
CA MET A 129 -3.89 28.33 -5.98
C MET A 129 -3.51 28.07 -7.44
N ASN A 130 -4.50 27.89 -8.33
CA ASN A 130 -4.25 27.70 -9.74
C ASN A 130 -3.80 28.99 -10.43
N LEU A 131 -4.32 30.15 -10.05
CA LEU A 131 -3.83 31.45 -10.53
C LEU A 131 -2.37 31.68 -10.10
N GLU A 132 -2.02 31.40 -8.85
CA GLU A 132 -0.64 31.52 -8.36
C GLU A 132 0.30 30.51 -9.03
N ARG A 133 -0.18 29.30 -9.33
CA ARG A 133 0.56 28.31 -10.11
C ARG A 133 0.87 28.82 -11.52
N GLU A 134 -0.10 29.39 -12.24
CA GLU A 134 0.09 29.96 -13.56
C GLU A 134 1.14 31.10 -13.52
N HIS A 135 1.04 31.97 -12.52
CA HIS A 135 2.02 33.02 -12.29
C HIS A 135 3.43 32.45 -12.06
N TYR A 136 3.57 31.43 -11.24
CA TYR A 136 4.85 30.76 -10.98
C TYR A 136 5.44 30.12 -12.24
N ILE A 137 4.63 29.53 -13.10
CA ILE A 137 5.09 28.90 -14.35
C ILE A 137 5.52 29.95 -15.38
N ALA A 138 4.89 31.13 -15.36
CA ALA A 138 5.19 32.23 -16.29
C ALA A 138 6.45 33.03 -15.91
N CYS A 139 6.93 32.94 -14.68
CA CYS A 139 8.15 33.57 -14.20
C CYS A 139 9.39 32.72 -14.40
#